data_157220e7e3868a60ded256d64bd52612
#
_entry.id   157220e7e3868a60ded256d64bd52612
#
_cell.length_a   1.000
_cell.length_b   1.000
_cell.length_c   1.000
_cell.angle_alpha   90.00
_cell.angle_beta   90.00
_cell.angle_gamma   90.00
#
_symmetry.space_group_name_H-M   'P 1'
#
loop_
_entity.id
_entity.type
_entity.pdbx_description
1 polymer ?
#
loop_
_entity_poly.entity_id
_entity_poly.type
_entity_poly.pdbx_seq_one_letter_code
_entity_poly.pdbx_strand_id
1 'polypeptide(L)' 'GRVCHELLLPVAQGRLHALLHEVGKVHREQVDEQGNWLMTVEMPRPDWQSLDKHHGIATYLARDEEALRLAAGSEAP' A
#
# COMPACT_ATOMS: atom_id res chain seq x y z
N GLY A 1 -18.01 4.45 -6.91
CA GLY A 1 -17.56 3.12 -6.57
C GLY A 1 -16.34 3.10 -5.66
N ARG A 2 -15.98 1.91 -5.24
CA ARG A 2 -14.79 1.70 -4.42
C ARG A 2 -13.67 1.12 -5.28
N VAL A 3 -12.45 1.39 -4.87
CA VAL A 3 -11.25 0.80 -5.49
C VAL A 3 -10.46 0.06 -4.41
N CYS A 4 -9.75 -0.97 -4.83
CA CYS A 4 -8.89 -1.75 -3.94
C CYS A 4 -7.55 -1.92 -4.62
N HIS A 5 -6.48 -1.49 -3.94
CA HIS A 5 -5.14 -1.51 -4.51
C HIS A 5 -4.13 -2.11 -3.54
N GLU A 6 -3.14 -2.75 -4.11
CA GLU A 6 -1.99 -3.22 -3.38
C GLU A 6 -0.86 -2.21 -3.55
N LEU A 7 -0.27 -1.82 -2.42
CA LEU A 7 0.75 -0.78 -2.35
C LEU A 7 2.01 -1.31 -1.71
N LEU A 8 3.15 -0.88 -2.22
CA LEU A 8 4.43 -1.02 -1.53
C LEU A 8 4.87 0.38 -1.10
N LEU A 9 4.69 0.68 0.17
CA LEU A 9 4.88 2.00 0.72
C LEU A 9 6.20 2.09 1.45
N PRO A 10 7.10 3.00 1.03
CA PRO A 10 8.40 3.14 1.68
C PRO A 10 8.29 3.52 3.16
N VAL A 11 9.24 3.07 3.96
CA VAL A 11 9.29 3.35 5.39
C VAL A 11 9.28 4.85 5.69
N ALA A 12 9.82 5.68 4.80
CA ALA A 12 9.84 7.13 4.96
C ALA A 12 8.45 7.77 4.85
N GLN A 13 7.45 7.03 4.36
CA GLN A 13 6.10 7.53 4.13
C GLN A 13 5.16 7.24 5.30
N GLY A 14 5.64 7.46 6.53
CA GLY A 14 4.84 7.18 7.73
C GLY A 14 3.55 8.00 7.82
N ARG A 15 3.57 9.25 7.34
CA ARG A 15 2.35 10.08 7.33
C ARG A 15 1.31 9.53 6.36
N LEU A 16 1.76 9.11 5.18
CA LEU A 16 0.87 8.51 4.19
C LEU A 16 0.32 7.18 4.70
N HIS A 17 1.15 6.39 5.36
CA HIS A 17 0.72 5.14 5.99
C HIS A 17 -0.42 5.40 6.99
N ALA A 18 -0.26 6.39 7.88
CA ALA A 18 -1.28 6.75 8.84
C ALA A 18 -2.56 7.24 8.16
N LEU A 19 -2.41 8.04 7.10
CA LEU A 19 -3.55 8.55 6.34
C LEU A 19 -4.33 7.43 5.67
N LEU A 20 -3.65 6.43 5.13
CA LEU A 20 -4.30 5.27 4.52
C LEU A 20 -5.14 4.49 5.54
N HIS A 21 -4.64 4.34 6.76
CA HIS A 21 -5.40 3.71 7.84
C HIS A 21 -6.61 4.56 8.25
N GLU A 22 -6.52 5.87 8.11
CA GLU A 22 -7.60 6.77 8.46
C GLU A 22 -8.72 6.80 7.41
N VAL A 23 -8.35 6.89 6.12
CA VAL A 23 -9.34 7.09 5.04
C VAL A 23 -9.77 5.80 4.37
N GLY A 24 -8.97 4.74 4.48
CA GLY A 24 -9.22 3.47 3.79
C GLY A 24 -9.50 2.33 4.74
N LYS A 25 -9.91 1.21 4.15
CA LYS A 25 -9.99 -0.06 4.84
C LYS A 25 -8.77 -0.87 4.47
N VAL A 26 -7.90 -1.13 5.45
CA VAL A 26 -6.70 -1.93 5.24
C VAL A 26 -7.06 -3.40 5.44
N HIS A 27 -7.07 -4.16 4.35
CA HIS A 27 -7.39 -5.59 4.36
C HIS A 27 -6.19 -6.43 4.76
N ARG A 28 -5.00 -5.97 4.41
CA ARG A 28 -3.78 -6.72 4.61
C ARG A 28 -2.61 -5.75 4.76
N GLU A 29 -1.68 -6.07 5.64
CA GLU A 29 -0.48 -5.28 5.82
C GLU A 29 0.65 -6.18 6.30
N GLN A 30 1.79 -6.06 5.65
CA GLN A 30 3.04 -6.74 6.01
C GLN A 30 4.16 -5.72 6.00
N VAL A 31 5.18 -5.96 6.81
CA VAL A 31 6.37 -5.10 6.86
C VAL A 31 7.55 -5.93 6.41
N ASP A 32 8.33 -5.41 5.46
CA ASP A 32 9.52 -6.10 4.98
C ASP A 32 10.73 -5.81 5.89
N GLU A 33 11.90 -6.37 5.54
CA GLU A 33 13.11 -6.24 6.35
C GLU A 33 13.61 -4.80 6.44
N GLN A 34 13.28 -3.97 5.46
CA GLN A 34 13.67 -2.56 5.45
C GLN A 34 12.64 -1.66 6.13
N GLY A 35 11.54 -2.23 6.61
CA GLY A 35 10.47 -1.48 7.26
C GLY A 35 9.41 -0.94 6.31
N ASN A 36 9.46 -1.30 5.03
CA ASN A 36 8.45 -0.88 4.07
C ASN A 36 7.16 -1.68 4.26
N TRP A 37 6.02 -1.06 3.97
CA TRP A 37 4.71 -1.72 4.11
C TRP A 37 4.22 -2.24 2.78
N LEU A 38 3.88 -3.54 2.74
CA LEU A 38 3.09 -4.11 1.66
C LEU A 38 1.66 -4.19 2.17
N MET A 39 0.74 -3.47 1.55
CA MET A 39 -0.61 -3.36 2.07
C MET A 39 -1.65 -3.39 0.96
N THR A 40 -2.83 -3.92 1.31
CA THR A 40 -4.00 -3.92 0.44
C THR A 40 -5.02 -3.00 1.06
N VAL A 41 -5.40 -1.95 0.34
CA VAL A 41 -6.28 -0.90 0.86
C VAL A 41 -7.44 -0.69 -0.08
N GLU A 42 -8.61 -0.57 0.50
CA GLU A 42 -9.85 -0.30 -0.20
C GLU A 42 -10.40 1.05 0.24
N MET A 43 -10.90 1.84 -0.71
CA MET A 43 -11.47 3.15 -0.41
C MET A 43 -12.42 3.59 -1.52
N PRO A 44 -13.26 4.62 -1.27
CA PRO A 44 -14.02 5.23 -2.34
C PRO A 44 -13.08 5.81 -3.41
N ARG A 45 -13.48 5.68 -4.68
CA ARG A 45 -12.68 6.20 -5.79
C ARG A 45 -12.28 7.67 -5.64
N PRO A 46 -13.17 8.58 -5.19
CA PRO A 46 -12.75 9.98 -4.99
C PRO A 46 -11.60 10.14 -3.99
N ASP A 47 -11.55 9.31 -2.95
CA ASP A 47 -10.46 9.36 -1.97
C ASP A 47 -9.14 8.92 -2.59
N TRP A 48 -9.18 7.85 -3.41
CA TRP A 48 -8.00 7.42 -4.15
C TRP A 48 -7.48 8.52 -5.07
N GLN A 49 -8.39 9.16 -5.82
CA GLN A 49 -8.02 10.24 -6.72
C GLN A 49 -7.41 11.42 -5.98
N SER A 50 -7.97 11.76 -4.82
CA SER A 50 -7.44 12.82 -3.97
C SER A 50 -6.05 12.49 -3.43
N LEU A 51 -5.85 11.27 -2.97
CA LEU A 51 -4.55 10.80 -2.49
C LEU A 51 -3.52 10.82 -3.61
N ASP A 52 -3.92 10.46 -4.83
CA ASP A 52 -3.00 10.51 -5.95
C ASP A 52 -2.63 11.95 -6.31
N LYS A 53 -3.63 12.83 -6.34
CA LYS A 53 -3.40 14.24 -6.65
C LYS A 53 -2.49 14.91 -5.63
N HIS A 54 -2.66 14.65 -4.34
CA HIS A 54 -1.97 15.36 -3.28
C HIS A 54 -0.71 14.65 -2.77
N HIS A 55 -0.62 13.35 -2.94
CA HIS A 55 0.45 12.55 -2.37
C HIS A 55 1.11 11.60 -3.36
N GLY A 56 0.62 11.54 -4.61
CA GLY A 56 1.18 10.65 -5.62
C GLY A 56 1.06 9.17 -5.26
N ILE A 57 -0.05 8.78 -4.65
CA ILE A 57 -0.22 7.42 -4.12
C ILE A 57 -0.03 6.34 -5.20
N ALA A 58 -0.39 6.63 -6.45
CA ALA A 58 -0.26 5.65 -7.54
C ALA A 58 1.20 5.27 -7.82
N THR A 59 2.16 6.13 -7.43
CA THR A 59 3.59 5.82 -7.53
C THR A 59 3.95 4.58 -6.71
N TYR A 60 3.20 4.30 -5.65
CA TYR A 60 3.46 3.19 -4.73
C TYR A 60 2.66 1.94 -5.04
N LEU A 61 1.93 1.91 -6.17
CA LEU A 61 1.24 0.69 -6.57
C LEU A 61 2.24 -0.45 -6.71
N ALA A 62 1.99 -1.55 -6.00
CA ALA A 62 2.84 -2.73 -6.08
C ALA A 62 2.60 -3.42 -7.41
N ARG A 63 3.69 -3.81 -8.09
CA ARG A 63 3.59 -4.66 -9.26
C ARG A 63 3.48 -6.10 -8.80
N ASP A 64 2.82 -6.92 -9.59
CA ASP A 64 2.61 -8.33 -9.28
C ASP A 64 3.93 -9.03 -8.93
N GLU A 65 4.97 -8.74 -9.66
CA GLU A 65 6.28 -9.32 -9.46
C GLU A 65 6.89 -8.93 -8.10
N GLU A 66 6.66 -7.70 -7.63
CA GLU A 66 7.09 -7.25 -6.31
C GLU A 66 6.32 -7.97 -5.21
N ALA A 67 5.01 -8.10 -5.38
CA ALA A 67 4.15 -8.80 -4.44
C ALA A 67 4.54 -10.29 -4.34
N LEU A 68 4.80 -10.92 -5.48
CA LEU A 68 5.23 -12.32 -5.52
C LEU A 68 6.59 -12.52 -4.85
N ARG A 69 7.52 -11.59 -5.06
CA ARG A 69 8.85 -11.66 -4.46
C ARG A 69 8.79 -11.54 -2.94
N LEU A 70 7.96 -10.61 -2.43
CA LEU A 70 7.79 -10.44 -1.00
C LEU A 70 7.11 -11.64 -0.37
N ALA A 71 6.08 -12.18 -1.03
CA ALA A 71 5.41 -13.39 -0.55
C ALA A 71 6.36 -14.58 -0.50
N ALA A 72 7.17 -14.76 -1.54
CA ALA A 72 8.17 -15.82 -1.59
C ALA A 72 9.23 -15.64 -0.49
N GLY A 73 9.66 -14.40 -0.26
CA GLY A 73 10.60 -14.08 0.79
C GLY A 73 10.06 -14.40 2.18
N SER A 74 8.79 -14.11 2.42
CA SER A 74 8.18 -14.39 3.71
C SER A 74 7.95 -15.88 3.95
N GLU A 75 7.91 -16.68 2.89
CA GLU A 75 7.76 -18.13 2.97
C GLU A 75 9.10 -18.87 3.01
N ALA A 76 10.18 -18.18 2.75
CA ALA A 76 11.50 -18.80 2.72
C ALA A 76 11.85 -19.38 4.09
N PRO A 77 12.35 -20.60 4.14
CA PRO A 77 12.77 -21.23 5.39
C PRO A 77 14.00 -20.57 6.00
#